data_6e286e590054648f3f866d2dbfde89e3
#
_entry.id   6e286e590054648f3f866d2dbfde89e3
#
_cell.length_a   1.000
_cell.length_b   1.000
_cell.length_c   1.000
_cell.angle_alpha   90.00
_cell.angle_beta   90.00
_cell.angle_gamma   90.00
#
_symmetry.space_group_name_H-M   'P 1'
#
loop_
_entity.id
_entity.type
_entity.pdbx_description
1 polymer ?
#
loop_
_entity_poly.entity_id
_entity_poly.type
_entity_poly.pdbx_seq_one_letter_code
_entity_poly.pdbx_strand_id
1 'polypeptide(L)'
;MLEIDENMGITVYTTAPDEKSAEEIAKQVVEAKLAACCNFWPVRTIYSWEGKMKDDTEHVIFIKTSKKKFKDLEKYIVKNHPYSMPAIVSLPWDDSHEPYKN
;
A
#
# COMPACT_ATOMS: atom_id res chain seq x y z
N MET A 1 25.62 -2.63 12.14
CA MET A 1 24.63 -1.78 11.47
C MET A 1 24.11 -2.49 10.24
N LEU A 2 22.79 -2.49 10.08
CA LEU A 2 22.19 -3.13 8.92
C LEU A 2 22.22 -2.19 7.74
N GLU A 3 22.73 -2.68 6.61
CA GLU A 3 22.66 -1.93 5.38
C GLU A 3 21.25 -2.04 4.80
N ILE A 4 20.76 -0.93 4.24
CA ILE A 4 19.48 -0.90 3.55
C ILE A 4 19.72 -1.31 2.11
N ASP A 5 19.16 -2.45 1.71
CA ASP A 5 19.20 -2.88 0.32
C ASP A 5 18.06 -2.17 -0.43
N GLU A 6 18.41 -1.21 -1.27
CA GLU A 6 17.45 -0.43 -2.04
C GLU A 6 16.62 -1.29 -3.00
N ASN A 7 17.12 -2.49 -3.33
CA ASN A 7 16.40 -3.42 -4.19
C ASN A 7 15.58 -4.44 -3.40
N MET A 8 15.57 -4.32 -2.06
CA MET A 8 14.75 -5.18 -1.21
C MET A 8 13.28 -5.07 -1.59
N GLY A 9 12.61 -6.21 -1.68
CA GLY A 9 11.17 -6.24 -1.90
C GLY A 9 10.42 -5.79 -0.67
N ILE A 10 9.37 -5.02 -0.89
CA ILE A 10 8.47 -4.58 0.18
C ILE A 10 7.03 -4.73 -0.27
N THR A 11 6.14 -4.86 0.70
CA THR A 11 4.71 -4.73 0.47
C THR A 11 4.26 -3.46 1.18
N VAL A 12 3.69 -2.53 0.42
CA VAL A 12 3.15 -1.32 1.00
C VAL A 12 1.66 -1.54 1.25
N TYR A 13 1.28 -1.39 2.51
CA TYR A 13 -0.11 -1.50 2.95
C TYR A 13 -0.75 -0.11 2.89
N THR A 14 -1.92 -0.03 2.27
CA THR A 14 -2.77 1.15 2.34
C THR A 14 -4.23 0.69 2.27
N THR A 15 -5.17 1.59 2.56
CA THR A 15 -6.59 1.29 2.48
C THR A 15 -7.29 2.35 1.64
N ALA A 16 -8.43 1.99 1.11
CA ALA A 16 -9.27 2.90 0.33
C ALA A 16 -10.73 2.71 0.78
N PRO A 17 -11.58 3.75 0.60
CA PRO A 17 -12.94 3.66 1.10
C PRO A 17 -13.84 2.65 0.38
N ASP A 18 -13.55 2.35 -0.89
CA ASP A 18 -14.39 1.47 -1.69
C ASP A 18 -13.57 0.76 -2.77
N GLU A 19 -14.22 -0.16 -3.48
CA GLU A 19 -13.57 -0.94 -4.52
C GLU A 19 -13.07 -0.07 -5.66
N LYS A 20 -13.86 0.91 -6.07
CA LYS A 20 -13.50 1.78 -7.19
C LYS A 20 -12.23 2.58 -6.89
N SER A 21 -12.16 3.17 -5.70
CA SER A 21 -10.97 3.92 -5.30
C SER A 21 -9.74 3.01 -5.21
N ALA A 22 -9.90 1.80 -4.68
CA ALA A 22 -8.81 0.83 -4.59
C ALA A 22 -8.32 0.44 -5.98
N GLU A 23 -9.25 0.16 -6.90
CA GLU A 23 -8.91 -0.19 -8.28
C GLU A 23 -8.15 0.93 -8.97
N GLU A 24 -8.61 2.16 -8.81
CA GLU A 24 -7.95 3.32 -9.42
C GLU A 24 -6.53 3.50 -8.91
N ILE A 25 -6.32 3.41 -7.59
CA ILE A 25 -4.99 3.51 -7.00
C ILE A 25 -4.09 2.40 -7.53
N ALA A 26 -4.59 1.15 -7.53
CA ALA A 26 -3.83 0.00 -7.98
C ALA A 26 -3.38 0.15 -9.44
N LYS A 27 -4.30 0.53 -10.32
CA LYS A 27 -3.99 0.71 -11.74
C LYS A 27 -2.98 1.83 -11.94
N GLN A 28 -3.17 2.95 -11.28
CA GLN A 28 -2.30 4.11 -11.44
C GLN A 28 -0.86 3.83 -11.00
N VAL A 29 -0.67 3.18 -9.84
CA VAL A 29 0.69 2.94 -9.35
C VAL A 29 1.42 1.89 -10.19
N VAL A 30 0.71 0.93 -10.76
CA VAL A 30 1.31 -0.05 -11.67
C VAL A 30 1.66 0.62 -13.00
N GLU A 31 0.76 1.42 -13.56
CA GLU A 31 1.01 2.15 -14.81
C GLU A 31 2.18 3.12 -14.68
N ALA A 32 2.32 3.77 -13.53
CA ALA A 32 3.42 4.69 -13.26
C ALA A 32 4.74 3.98 -12.95
N LYS A 33 4.73 2.65 -12.95
CA LYS A 33 5.91 1.81 -12.63
C LYS A 33 6.44 2.02 -11.22
N LEU A 34 5.56 2.42 -10.32
CA LEU A 34 5.86 2.55 -8.89
C LEU A 34 5.59 1.26 -8.14
N ALA A 35 4.93 0.31 -8.79
CA ALA A 35 4.61 -1.00 -8.22
C ALA A 35 4.66 -2.07 -9.29
N ALA A 36 5.07 -3.27 -8.89
CA ALA A 36 5.07 -4.43 -9.78
C ALA A 36 3.67 -5.04 -9.89
N CYS A 37 2.96 -5.12 -8.77
CA CYS A 37 1.59 -5.61 -8.78
C CYS A 37 0.88 -5.15 -7.50
N CYS A 38 -0.45 -5.21 -7.55
CA CYS A 38 -1.29 -4.87 -6.41
C CYS A 38 -2.36 -5.95 -6.23
N ASN A 39 -2.66 -6.25 -4.96
CA ASN A 39 -3.82 -7.06 -4.61
C ASN A 39 -4.70 -6.19 -3.73
N PHE A 40 -6.01 -6.27 -3.90
CA PHE A 40 -6.91 -5.52 -3.02
C PHE A 40 -8.18 -6.32 -2.77
N TRP A 41 -8.76 -6.12 -1.59
CA TRP A 41 -9.95 -6.88 -1.17
C TRP A 41 -10.69 -6.11 -0.08
N PRO A 42 -12.00 -6.40 0.09
CA PRO A 42 -12.77 -5.73 1.12
C PRO A 42 -12.46 -6.26 2.51
N VAL A 43 -12.50 -5.36 3.48
CA VAL A 43 -12.32 -5.68 4.90
C VAL A 43 -13.31 -4.87 5.73
N ARG A 44 -13.58 -5.35 6.94
CA ARG A 44 -14.27 -4.54 7.95
C ARG A 44 -13.22 -3.90 8.83
N THR A 45 -13.42 -2.63 9.12
CA THR A 45 -12.48 -1.85 9.94
C THR A 45 -13.23 -1.32 11.15
N ILE A 46 -12.76 -1.67 12.33
CA ILE A 46 -13.33 -1.18 13.59
C ILE A 46 -12.30 -0.28 14.23
N TYR A 47 -12.69 0.96 14.56
CA TYR A 47 -11.76 1.94 15.11
C TYR A 47 -12.50 2.92 15.99
N SER A 48 -11.74 3.66 16.80
CA SER A 48 -12.30 4.71 17.65
C SER A 48 -12.09 6.07 16.98
N TRP A 49 -13.15 6.85 16.89
CA TRP A 49 -13.11 8.19 16.34
C TRP A 49 -13.92 9.13 17.21
N GLU A 50 -13.27 10.15 17.76
CA GLU A 50 -13.92 11.14 18.62
C GLU A 50 -14.71 10.49 19.77
N GLY A 51 -14.10 9.49 20.40
CA GLY A 51 -14.70 8.78 21.53
C GLY A 51 -15.78 7.78 21.17
N LYS A 52 -16.04 7.57 19.88
CA LYS A 52 -17.05 6.62 19.41
C LYS A 52 -16.41 5.49 18.64
N MET A 53 -17.00 4.31 18.77
CA MET A 53 -16.57 3.15 17.98
C MET A 53 -17.20 3.23 16.59
N LYS A 54 -16.36 3.11 15.56
CA LYS A 54 -16.80 3.07 14.17
C LYS A 54 -16.59 1.68 13.63
N ASP A 55 -17.44 1.29 12.69
CA ASP A 55 -17.40 -0.01 12.02
C ASP A 55 -17.70 0.23 10.55
N ASP A 56 -16.65 0.31 9.76
CA ASP A 56 -16.76 0.66 8.34
C ASP A 56 -16.23 -0.46 7.46
N THR A 57 -16.66 -0.47 6.21
CA THR A 57 -16.08 -1.34 5.19
C THR A 57 -15.07 -0.53 4.40
N GLU A 58 -13.88 -1.10 4.23
CA GLU A 58 -12.83 -0.52 3.43
C GLU A 58 -12.27 -1.58 2.47
N HIS A 59 -11.36 -1.17 1.60
CA HIS A 59 -10.55 -2.09 0.81
C HIS A 59 -9.10 -1.93 1.22
N VAL A 60 -8.46 -3.04 1.57
CA VAL A 60 -7.01 -3.05 1.79
C VAL A 60 -6.35 -3.23 0.44
N ILE A 61 -5.24 -2.52 0.23
CA ILE A 61 -4.42 -2.66 -0.96
C ILE A 61 -3.02 -3.07 -0.52
N PHE A 62 -2.53 -4.20 -1.04
CA PHE A 62 -1.14 -4.63 -0.91
C PHE A 62 -0.44 -4.25 -2.21
N ILE A 63 0.54 -3.36 -2.09
CA ILE A 63 1.31 -2.86 -3.23
C ILE A 63 2.71 -3.45 -3.15
N LYS A 64 3.07 -4.29 -4.10
CA LYS A 64 4.37 -4.97 -4.10
C LYS A 64 5.35 -4.19 -4.95
N THR A 65 6.45 -3.80 -4.35
CA THR A 65 7.45 -2.97 -5.02
C THR A 65 8.82 -3.14 -4.36
N SER A 66 9.78 -2.29 -4.71
CA SER A 66 11.10 -2.30 -4.10
C SER A 66 11.25 -1.14 -3.12
N LYS A 67 12.17 -1.32 -2.17
CA LYS A 67 12.45 -0.30 -1.16
C LYS A 67 12.78 1.05 -1.76
N LYS A 68 13.56 1.08 -2.83
CA LYS A 68 13.98 2.34 -3.46
C LYS A 68 12.82 3.15 -4.03
N LYS A 69 11.69 2.50 -4.31
CA LYS A 69 10.52 3.19 -4.88
C LYS A 69 9.55 3.71 -3.83
N PHE A 70 9.79 3.39 -2.56
CA PHE A 70 8.83 3.71 -1.50
C PHE A 70 8.50 5.20 -1.44
N LYS A 71 9.52 6.07 -1.44
CA LYS A 71 9.28 7.51 -1.30
C LYS A 71 8.44 8.08 -2.44
N ASP A 72 8.71 7.67 -3.66
CA ASP A 72 7.93 8.13 -4.81
C ASP A 72 6.51 7.58 -4.77
N LEU A 73 6.36 6.31 -4.37
CA LEU A 73 5.05 5.70 -4.20
C LEU A 73 4.25 6.41 -3.11
N GLU A 74 4.87 6.69 -1.98
CA GLU A 74 4.24 7.41 -0.88
C GLU A 74 3.71 8.77 -1.34
N LYS A 75 4.55 9.54 -2.05
CA LYS A 75 4.15 10.85 -2.57
C LYS A 75 2.96 10.73 -3.52
N TYR A 76 2.98 9.72 -4.38
CA TYR A 76 1.91 9.50 -5.34
C TYR A 76 0.60 9.19 -4.63
N ILE A 77 0.63 8.30 -3.65
CA ILE A 77 -0.57 7.91 -2.89
C ILE A 77 -1.13 9.12 -2.14
N VAL A 78 -0.28 9.87 -1.43
CA VAL A 78 -0.73 11.05 -0.68
C VAL A 78 -1.43 12.05 -1.60
N LYS A 79 -0.86 12.28 -2.77
CA LYS A 79 -1.41 13.25 -3.73
C LYS A 79 -2.77 12.82 -4.29
N ASN A 80 -2.97 11.52 -4.50
CA ASN A 80 -4.13 11.02 -5.24
C ASN A 80 -5.15 10.27 -4.38
N HIS A 81 -4.90 10.13 -3.09
CA HIS A 81 -5.78 9.38 -2.20
C HIS A 81 -6.99 10.21 -1.77
N PRO A 82 -8.19 9.59 -1.66
CA PRO A 82 -9.37 10.32 -1.19
C PRO A 82 -9.30 10.72 0.29
N TYR A 83 -8.49 10.03 1.11
CA TYR A 83 -8.30 10.44 2.51
C TYR A 83 -7.24 11.54 2.61
N SER A 84 -7.45 12.48 3.53
CA SER A 84 -6.45 13.52 3.79
C SER A 84 -5.20 12.95 4.45
N MET A 85 -5.33 11.85 5.19
CA MET A 85 -4.21 11.20 5.88
C MET A 85 -4.32 9.69 5.71
N PRO A 86 -3.93 9.17 4.54
CA PRO A 86 -4.02 7.73 4.28
C PRO A 86 -2.99 6.95 5.09
N ALA A 87 -3.35 5.72 5.46
CA ALA A 87 -2.38 4.79 6.03
C ALA A 87 -1.45 4.32 4.91
N ILE A 88 -0.15 4.44 5.12
CA ILE A 88 0.87 3.98 4.17
C ILE A 88 1.99 3.35 4.99
N VAL A 89 2.05 2.02 4.97
CA VAL A 89 2.99 1.27 5.82
C VAL A 89 3.79 0.31 4.96
N SER A 90 5.10 0.35 5.12
CA SER A 90 6.00 -0.54 4.39
C SER A 90 6.27 -1.79 5.23
N LEU A 91 6.07 -2.96 4.61
CA LEU A 91 6.36 -4.26 5.22
C LEU A 91 7.48 -4.92 4.42
N PRO A 92 8.69 -4.99 4.98
CA PRO A 92 9.82 -5.58 4.24
C PRO A 92 9.67 -7.09 4.09
N TRP A 93 10.16 -7.63 2.99
CA TRP A 93 10.20 -9.06 2.78
C TRP A 93 11.47 -9.60 3.43
N ASP A 94 11.31 -10.36 4.50
CA ASP A 94 12.42 -11.01 5.17
C ASP A 94 12.99 -12.14 4.30
N ASP A 95 12.08 -12.93 3.72
CA ASP A 95 12.40 -14.03 2.83
C ASP A 95 11.42 -14.06 1.68
N SER A 96 11.87 -14.50 0.52
CA SER A 96 11.00 -14.68 -0.63
C SER A 96 11.61 -15.68 -1.59
N HIS A 97 10.75 -16.25 -2.45
CA HIS A 97 11.20 -17.13 -3.54
C HIS A 97 12.04 -16.29 -4.51
N GLU A 98 13.31 -16.66 -4.72
CA GLU A 98 14.24 -15.87 -5.52
C GLU A 98 13.71 -15.45 -6.90
N PRO A 99 13.16 -16.36 -7.71
CA PRO A 99 12.65 -15.96 -9.03
C PRO A 99 11.54 -14.91 -8.94
N TYR A 100 10.75 -14.92 -7.87
CA TYR A 100 9.69 -13.94 -7.68
C TYR A 100 10.25 -12.55 -7.37
N LYS A 101 11.33 -12.51 -6.56
CA LYS A 101 11.97 -11.26 -6.17
C LYS A 101 12.57 -10.52 -7.36
N ASN A 102 13.10 -11.26 -8.31
CA ASN A 102 13.71 -10.69 -9.50
C ASN A 102 12.67 -10.46 -10.60
#